data_e644b654b07e53325cfc5c24bdc7a188
#
_entry.id   e644b654b07e53325cfc5c24bdc7a188
#
_cell.length_a   1.000
_cell.length_b   1.000
_cell.length_c   1.000
_cell.angle_alpha   90.00
_cell.angle_beta   90.00
_cell.angle_gamma   90.00
#
_symmetry.space_group_name_H-M   'P 1'
#
loop_
_entity.id
_entity.type
_entity.pdbx_description
1 polymer ?
#
loop_
_entity_poly.entity_id
_entity_poly.type
_entity_poly.pdbx_seq_one_letter_code
_entity_poly.pdbx_strand_id
1 'polypeptide(L)' 'MKRAGILNSDISRVLSYLGHTDTICIGDCGLPIPDEVERIDLALCFGEPTFMRTLEIVALDMKIEKIVLAEEI' A
#
# COMPACT_ATOMS: atom_id res chain seq x y z
N MET A 1 -14.63 11.11 13.50
CA MET A 1 -13.48 10.60 12.73
C MET A 1 -13.22 9.13 13.04
N LYS A 2 -12.48 8.43 12.15
CA LYS A 2 -12.11 7.04 12.39
C LYS A 2 -11.22 6.92 13.64
N ARG A 3 -11.44 5.86 14.39
CA ARG A 3 -10.76 5.61 15.66
C ARG A 3 -9.67 4.54 15.56
N ALA A 4 -9.76 3.67 14.57
CA ALA A 4 -8.87 2.51 14.45
C ALA A 4 -8.69 2.11 13.00
N GLY A 5 -7.72 1.22 12.76
CA GLY A 5 -7.39 0.75 11.42
C GLY A 5 -6.60 1.77 10.62
N ILE A 6 -6.70 1.71 9.31
CA ILE A 6 -6.00 2.63 8.42
C ILE A 6 -6.69 3.99 8.46
N LEU A 7 -5.94 5.01 8.88
CA LEU A 7 -6.45 6.38 8.92
C LEU A 7 -6.21 7.14 7.61
N ASN A 8 -5.26 6.68 6.79
CA ASN A 8 -5.00 7.28 5.49
C ASN A 8 -6.21 7.08 4.58
N SER A 9 -6.83 8.18 4.17
CA SER A 9 -8.08 8.13 3.40
C SER A 9 -7.88 7.55 2.01
N ASP A 10 -6.74 7.80 1.38
CA ASP A 10 -6.47 7.29 0.05
C ASP A 10 -6.30 5.78 0.06
N ILE A 11 -5.54 5.25 1.03
CA ILE A 11 -5.39 3.80 1.16
C ILE A 11 -6.73 3.16 1.49
N SER A 12 -7.48 3.71 2.42
CA SER A 12 -8.80 3.18 2.79
C SER A 12 -9.74 3.14 1.59
N ARG A 13 -9.75 4.19 0.79
CA ARG A 13 -10.57 4.26 -0.43
C ARG A 13 -10.15 3.19 -1.42
N VAL A 14 -8.86 3.07 -1.70
CA VAL A 14 -8.35 2.08 -2.66
C VAL A 14 -8.70 0.67 -2.22
N LEU A 15 -8.45 0.33 -0.96
CA LEU A 15 -8.75 -1.02 -0.45
C LEU A 15 -10.25 -1.33 -0.50
N SER A 16 -11.10 -0.33 -0.27
CA SER A 16 -12.55 -0.50 -0.34
C SER A 16 -13.05 -0.78 -1.76
N TYR A 17 -12.33 -0.30 -2.76
CA TYR A 17 -12.71 -0.49 -4.17
C TYR A 17 -12.06 -1.70 -4.83
N LEU A 18 -11.11 -2.38 -4.15
CA LEU A 18 -10.43 -3.54 -4.76
C LEU A 18 -11.40 -4.68 -5.05
N GLY A 19 -11.43 -5.10 -6.31
CA GLY A 19 -12.10 -6.33 -6.71
C GLY A 19 -11.12 -7.50 -6.73
N HIS A 20 -11.61 -8.70 -7.08
CA HIS A 20 -10.82 -9.93 -7.01
C HIS A 20 -9.58 -9.95 -7.91
N THR A 21 -9.61 -9.22 -9.01
CA THR A 21 -8.49 -9.20 -9.96
C THR A 21 -7.63 -7.95 -9.85
N ASP A 22 -8.00 -7.04 -8.96
CA ASP A 22 -7.23 -5.82 -8.75
C ASP A 22 -6.01 -6.10 -7.90
N THR A 23 -4.97 -5.27 -8.08
CA THR A 23 -3.71 -5.42 -7.35
C THR A 23 -3.27 -4.09 -6.78
N ILE A 24 -2.50 -4.17 -5.69
CA ILE A 24 -1.76 -3.02 -5.17
C ILE A 24 -0.29 -3.38 -5.13
N CYS A 25 0.56 -2.36 -5.22
CA CYS A 25 2.00 -2.54 -5.12
C CYS A 25 2.52 -1.65 -4.00
N ILE A 26 3.36 -2.21 -3.13
CA ILE A 26 4.05 -1.47 -2.08
C ILE A 26 5.53 -1.49 -2.42
N GLY A 27 6.13 -0.33 -2.53
CA GLY A 27 7.54 -0.20 -2.88
C GLY A 27 8.18 0.98 -2.16
N ASP A 28 9.48 1.13 -2.36
CA ASP A 28 10.18 2.30 -1.84
C ASP A 28 9.89 3.53 -2.70
N CYS A 29 10.39 4.68 -2.27
CA CYS A 29 10.10 5.95 -2.97
C CYS A 29 10.79 6.07 -4.32
N GLY A 30 11.70 5.16 -4.65
CA GLY A 30 12.39 5.13 -5.94
C GLY A 30 11.72 4.26 -7.00
N LEU A 31 10.66 3.55 -6.64
CA LEU A 31 9.97 2.69 -7.60
C LEU A 31 9.25 3.52 -8.65
N PRO A 32 9.56 3.35 -9.95
CA PRO A 32 8.82 4.04 -11.00
C PRO A 32 7.37 3.59 -11.04
N ILE A 33 6.47 4.56 -11.11
CA ILE A 33 5.03 4.28 -11.19
C ILE A 33 4.50 4.85 -12.51
N PRO A 34 3.90 4.02 -13.37
CA PRO A 34 3.30 4.52 -14.61
C PRO A 34 2.22 5.56 -14.35
N ASP A 35 2.04 6.49 -15.29
CA ASP A 35 1.09 7.60 -15.12
C ASP A 35 -0.35 7.13 -14.96
N GLU A 36 -0.70 5.99 -15.54
CA GLU A 36 -2.06 5.43 -15.46
C GLU A 36 -2.36 4.71 -14.14
N VAL A 37 -1.36 4.57 -13.27
CA VAL A 37 -1.51 3.92 -11.98
C VAL A 37 -1.58 4.98 -10.89
N GLU A 38 -2.57 4.87 -10.02
CA GLU A 38 -2.69 5.81 -8.91
C GLU A 38 -1.49 5.64 -7.96
N ARG A 39 -0.87 6.76 -7.62
CA ARG A 39 0.24 6.80 -6.67
C ARG A 39 -0.23 7.37 -5.35
N ILE A 40 0.04 6.63 -4.28
CA ILE A 40 -0.18 7.13 -2.92
C ILE A 40 1.20 7.22 -2.26
N ASP A 41 1.67 8.44 -2.08
CA ASP A 41 2.98 8.69 -1.53
C ASP A 41 2.90 8.85 -0.01
N LEU A 42 3.51 7.91 0.71
CA LEU A 42 3.52 7.91 2.16
C LEU A 42 4.85 8.40 2.73
N ALA A 43 5.83 8.69 1.87
CA ALA A 43 7.17 9.01 2.33
C ALA A 43 7.21 10.35 3.06
N LEU A 44 7.58 10.34 4.33
CA LEU A 44 7.85 11.54 5.12
C LEU A 44 9.32 11.94 5.04
N CYS A 45 10.18 10.96 5.23
CA CYS A 45 11.63 11.12 5.15
C CYS A 45 12.24 9.71 5.09
N PHE A 46 13.56 9.62 5.01
CA PHE A 46 14.20 8.30 4.94
C PHE A 46 13.80 7.41 6.11
N GLY A 47 13.27 6.23 5.78
CA GLY A 47 12.88 5.22 6.75
C GLY A 47 11.55 5.46 7.44
N GLU A 48 10.78 6.50 7.08
CA GLU A 48 9.50 6.79 7.71
C GLU A 48 8.41 7.10 6.69
N PRO A 49 7.34 6.28 6.64
CA PRO A 49 7.20 4.99 7.31
C PRO A 49 8.10 3.94 6.68
N THR A 50 8.42 2.88 7.41
CA THR A 50 9.19 1.76 6.86
C THR A 50 8.32 0.95 5.91
N PHE A 51 8.95 0.26 4.96
CA PHE A 51 8.27 -0.67 4.07
C PHE A 51 7.50 -1.72 4.87
N MET A 52 8.15 -2.33 5.86
CA MET A 52 7.54 -3.38 6.65
C MET A 52 6.35 -2.89 7.46
N ARG A 53 6.41 -1.68 7.99
CA ARG A 53 5.30 -1.11 8.74
C ARG A 53 4.10 -0.85 7.83
N THR A 54 4.35 -0.34 6.63
CA THR A 54 3.29 -0.12 5.64
C THR A 54 2.66 -1.43 5.22
N LEU A 55 3.49 -2.43 4.91
CA LEU A 55 3.00 -3.76 4.54
C LEU A 55 2.15 -4.38 5.64
N GLU A 56 2.61 -4.32 6.88
CA GLU A 56 1.89 -4.87 8.03
C GLU A 56 0.51 -4.25 8.18
N ILE A 57 0.43 -2.92 8.13
CA ILE A 57 -0.83 -2.21 8.31
C ILE A 57 -1.80 -2.52 7.18
N VAL A 58 -1.33 -2.51 5.95
CA VAL A 58 -2.17 -2.82 4.79
C VAL A 58 -2.64 -4.27 4.81
N ALA A 59 -1.74 -5.20 5.15
CA ALA A 59 -2.08 -6.62 5.19
C ALA A 59 -3.14 -6.95 6.24
N LEU A 60 -3.18 -6.21 7.34
CA LEU A 60 -4.19 -6.41 8.37
C LEU A 60 -5.60 -5.99 7.93
N ASP A 61 -5.69 -5.13 6.92
CA ASP A 61 -6.95 -4.54 6.50
C ASP A 61 -7.43 -5.05 5.14
N MET A 62 -6.74 -5.98 4.52
CA MET A 62 -7.16 -6.53 3.24
C MET A 62 -7.19 -8.04 3.25
N LYS A 63 -8.09 -8.62 2.43
CA LYS A 63 -8.11 -10.05 2.19
C LYS A 63 -7.16 -10.35 1.04
N ILE A 64 -6.01 -10.94 1.36
CA ILE A 64 -4.97 -11.24 0.38
C ILE A 64 -5.30 -12.56 -0.32
N GLU A 65 -5.33 -12.54 -1.66
CA GLU A 65 -5.57 -13.73 -2.46
C GLU A 65 -4.28 -14.24 -3.12
N LYS A 66 -3.32 -13.35 -3.38
CA LYS A 66 -2.05 -13.69 -4.03
C LYS A 66 -0.98 -12.68 -3.66
N ILE A 67 0.24 -13.17 -3.47
CA ILE A 67 1.40 -12.32 -3.19
C ILE A 67 2.46 -12.56 -4.25
N VAL A 68 3.03 -11.46 -4.76
CA VAL A 68 4.17 -11.49 -5.67
C VAL A 68 5.27 -10.64 -5.05
N LEU A 69 6.46 -11.21 -4.92
CA LEU A 69 7.60 -10.55 -4.30
C LEU A 69 8.73 -10.40 -5.31
N ALA A 70 9.46 -9.31 -5.24
CA ALA A 70 10.69 -9.14 -5.99
C ALA A 70 11.81 -9.99 -5.35
N GLU A 71 12.75 -10.42 -6.17
CA GLU A 71 13.88 -11.24 -5.67
C GLU A 71 14.75 -10.48 -4.67
N GLU A 72 14.83 -9.15 -4.81
CA GLU A 72 15.65 -8.29 -3.98
C GLU A 72 15.11 -8.05 -2.57
N ILE A 73 13.91 -8.46 -2.31
CA ILE A 73 13.26 -8.19 -1.03
C ILE A 73 13.77 -9.10 0.09
#